data_62c258676ea0dc349d97bfd754a3e8c0
#
_entry.id   62c258676ea0dc349d97bfd754a3e8c0
#
_cell.length_a   1.000
_cell.length_b   1.000
_cell.length_c   1.000
_cell.angle_alpha   90.00
_cell.angle_beta   90.00
_cell.angle_gamma   90.00
#
_symmetry.space_group_name_H-M   'P 1'
#
loop_
_entity.id
_entity.type
_entity.pdbx_description
1 polymer ?
#
loop_
_entity_poly.entity_id
_entity_poly.type
_entity_poly.pdbx_seq_one_letter_code
_entity_poly.pdbx_strand_id
1 'polypeptide(L)'
;MPTNNKSTNHQMRIEVRLPNGHWAGDVSRNHPSTLLRIDEHMALTKGQGTGLISSTEDLSMTLVAHSGVADFEVVESNRYHVTINAGGGGFLKPLLELQVIPKTPFSIRDGWVDWIIECDRDKMRNLIERFKEENIPYRL
;
A
#
# COMPACT_ATOMS: atom_id res chain seq x y z
N MET A 1 15.76 34.69 -2.71
CA MET A 1 15.52 34.14 -2.53
C MET A 1 15.13 33.25 -2.43
N PRO A 2 15.03 33.09 -2.46
CA PRO A 2 14.51 32.33 -2.57
C PRO A 2 13.90 31.66 -2.12
N THR A 3 13.56 31.46 -2.06
CA THR A 3 12.91 30.97 -1.84
C THR A 3 12.50 30.02 -1.50
N ASN A 4 12.42 29.75 -1.19
CA ASN A 4 12.05 28.89 -0.83
C ASN A 4 11.12 28.17 -0.59
N ASN A 5 10.90 28.05 -0.70
CA ASN A 5 9.73 27.62 -0.72
C ASN A 5 9.43 26.27 -0.76
N LYS A 6 10.11 25.63 -1.09
CA LYS A 6 10.02 24.41 -1.05
C LYS A 6 9.80 23.82 0.15
N SER A 7 10.17 24.17 1.01
CA SER A 7 9.94 23.68 2.34
C SER A 7 8.49 23.54 2.69
N THR A 8 7.66 23.57 1.70
CA THR A 8 6.23 23.48 1.90
C THR A 8 5.71 22.04 1.98
N ASN A 9 6.61 21.07 2.05
CA ASN A 9 6.17 19.69 2.24
C ASN A 9 5.61 19.50 3.64
N HIS A 10 4.50 18.82 3.69
CA HIS A 10 3.79 18.49 4.93
C HIS A 10 3.66 16.99 5.04
N GLN A 11 3.58 16.50 6.27
CA GLN A 11 3.27 15.10 6.52
C GLN A 11 1.79 14.97 6.83
N MET A 12 1.19 13.90 6.31
CA MET A 12 -0.19 13.57 6.58
C MET A 12 -0.27 12.08 6.88
N ARG A 13 -0.96 11.75 7.96
CA ARG A 13 -1.31 10.35 8.24
C ARG A 13 -2.72 10.12 7.73
N ILE A 14 -2.87 9.07 6.94
CA ILE A 14 -4.15 8.74 6.34
C ILE A 14 -4.36 7.24 6.34
N GLU A 15 -5.56 6.80 6.70
CA GLU A 15 -5.95 5.41 6.56
C GLU A 15 -6.82 5.30 5.31
N VAL A 16 -6.57 4.27 4.51
CA VAL A 16 -7.28 4.06 3.25
C VAL A 16 -7.75 2.62 3.20
N ARG A 17 -9.01 2.41 2.78
CA ARG A 17 -9.51 1.06 2.60
C ARG A 17 -9.11 0.57 1.22
N LEU A 18 -8.30 -0.48 1.19
CA LEU A 18 -7.87 -1.08 -0.07
C LEU A 18 -9.05 -1.74 -0.77
N PRO A 19 -9.19 -1.54 -2.08
CA PRO A 19 -10.34 -2.10 -2.80
C PRO A 19 -10.32 -3.63 -2.82
N ASN A 20 -11.50 -4.20 -3.04
CA ASN A 20 -11.63 -5.65 -3.22
C ASN A 20 -10.80 -6.04 -4.44
N GLY A 21 -10.11 -7.15 -4.35
CA GLY A 21 -9.21 -7.62 -5.41
C GLY A 21 -7.77 -7.17 -5.22
N HIS A 22 -7.52 -6.14 -4.40
CA HIS A 22 -6.16 -5.76 -4.04
C HIS A 22 -5.60 -6.85 -3.12
N TRP A 23 -4.43 -7.40 -3.49
CA TRP A 23 -3.91 -8.58 -2.77
C TRP A 23 -3.76 -8.34 -1.28
N ALA A 24 -3.17 -7.21 -0.89
CA ALA A 24 -2.91 -6.93 0.52
C ALA A 24 -4.20 -6.63 1.28
N GLY A 25 -5.14 -5.97 0.64
CA GLY A 25 -6.46 -5.73 1.21
C GLY A 25 -7.17 -7.04 1.49
N ASP A 26 -7.24 -7.91 0.47
CA ASP A 26 -7.94 -9.19 0.60
C ASP A 26 -7.26 -10.11 1.61
N VAL A 27 -5.95 -10.23 1.56
CA VAL A 27 -5.20 -11.06 2.51
C VAL A 27 -5.44 -10.59 3.94
N SER A 28 -5.38 -9.28 4.18
CA SER A 28 -5.59 -8.76 5.52
C SER A 28 -7.04 -8.92 5.99
N ARG A 29 -8.01 -8.86 5.08
CA ARG A 29 -9.42 -9.11 5.44
C ARG A 29 -9.69 -10.56 5.80
N ASN A 30 -8.93 -11.49 5.23
CA ASN A 30 -9.01 -12.91 5.60
C ASN A 30 -8.39 -13.20 6.96
N HIS A 31 -7.60 -12.28 7.49
CA HIS A 31 -6.94 -12.39 8.79
C HIS A 31 -7.14 -11.08 9.56
N PRO A 32 -8.39 -10.75 9.95
CA PRO A 32 -8.70 -9.40 10.43
C PRO A 32 -8.02 -8.99 11.72
N SER A 33 -7.56 -9.93 12.53
CA SER A 33 -6.82 -9.62 13.75
C SER A 33 -5.31 -9.56 13.53
N THR A 34 -4.84 -9.86 12.33
CA THR A 34 -3.41 -9.89 12.00
C THR A 34 -2.94 -8.51 11.57
N LEU A 35 -1.76 -8.13 12.04
CA LEU A 35 -1.10 -6.95 11.53
C LEU A 35 -0.17 -7.38 10.40
N LEU A 36 -0.46 -6.93 9.18
CA LEU A 36 0.37 -7.13 8.01
C LEU A 36 1.21 -5.87 7.82
N ARG A 37 2.52 -6.02 7.74
CA ARG A 37 3.43 -4.90 7.57
C ARG A 37 4.13 -5.00 6.24
N ILE A 38 4.11 -3.91 5.50
CA ILE A 38 4.87 -3.76 4.26
C ILE A 38 6.18 -3.10 4.63
N ASP A 39 7.27 -3.87 4.60
CA ASP A 39 8.58 -3.36 4.95
C ASP A 39 9.23 -2.61 3.78
N GLU A 40 9.05 -3.15 2.57
CA GLU A 40 9.54 -2.54 1.34
C GLU A 40 8.60 -2.92 0.22
N HIS A 41 8.49 -2.06 -0.78
CA HIS A 41 7.75 -2.41 -1.98
C HIS A 41 8.32 -1.65 -3.18
N MET A 42 8.20 -2.27 -4.37
CA MET A 42 8.71 -1.68 -5.60
C MET A 42 7.78 -2.06 -6.75
N ALA A 43 7.45 -1.07 -7.56
CA ALA A 43 6.74 -1.32 -8.80
C ALA A 43 7.74 -1.83 -9.83
N LEU A 44 7.34 -2.86 -10.56
CA LEU A 44 8.11 -3.41 -11.68
C LEU A 44 7.45 -3.02 -12.98
N THR A 45 8.04 -3.42 -14.10
CA THR A 45 7.47 -3.16 -15.41
C THR A 45 6.16 -3.90 -15.60
N LYS A 46 5.30 -3.40 -16.48
CA LYS A 46 4.04 -4.06 -16.88
C LYS A 46 3.05 -4.25 -15.72
N GLY A 47 3.09 -3.34 -14.76
CA GLY A 47 2.12 -3.34 -13.66
C GLY A 47 2.38 -4.38 -12.58
N GLN A 48 3.47 -5.12 -12.67
CA GLN A 48 3.86 -6.05 -11.61
C GLN A 48 4.53 -5.30 -10.45
N GLY A 49 4.64 -5.96 -9.30
CA GLY A 49 5.32 -5.38 -8.16
C GLY A 49 5.98 -6.46 -7.32
N THR A 50 6.90 -6.03 -6.45
CA THR A 50 7.48 -6.89 -5.42
C THR A 50 7.37 -6.21 -4.08
N GLY A 51 7.40 -6.99 -3.02
CA GLY A 51 7.37 -6.47 -1.66
C GLY A 51 8.02 -7.42 -0.68
N LEU A 52 8.58 -6.82 0.36
CA LEU A 52 9.03 -7.57 1.53
C LEU A 52 8.02 -7.28 2.63
N ILE A 53 7.38 -8.32 3.13
CA ILE A 53 6.29 -8.18 4.10
C ILE A 53 6.54 -9.04 5.32
N SER A 54 5.96 -8.63 6.44
CA SER A 54 5.96 -9.41 7.67
C SER A 54 4.56 -9.40 8.28
N SER A 55 4.29 -10.35 9.15
CA SER A 55 2.96 -10.56 9.66
C SER A 55 3.03 -11.16 11.06
N THR A 56 1.97 -10.93 11.85
CA THR A 56 1.87 -11.49 13.19
C THR A 56 1.44 -12.97 13.17
N GLU A 57 1.01 -13.47 12.01
CA GLU A 57 0.70 -14.90 11.87
C GLU A 57 1.06 -15.39 10.47
N ASP A 58 1.08 -16.70 10.28
CA ASP A 58 1.45 -17.31 9.00
C ASP A 58 0.38 -17.01 7.93
N LEU A 59 0.80 -16.42 6.83
CA LEU A 59 -0.06 -16.06 5.72
C LEU A 59 0.14 -16.95 4.48
N SER A 60 0.96 -17.98 4.57
CA SER A 60 1.36 -18.79 3.39
C SER A 60 0.16 -19.31 2.61
N MET A 61 -0.83 -19.88 3.30
CA MET A 61 -2.00 -20.45 2.63
C MET A 61 -2.83 -19.39 1.91
N THR A 62 -2.98 -18.23 2.54
CA THR A 62 -3.75 -17.14 1.95
C THR A 62 -3.01 -16.52 0.77
N LEU A 63 -1.69 -16.38 0.87
CA LEU A 63 -0.89 -15.84 -0.22
C LEU A 63 -0.94 -16.74 -1.45
N VAL A 64 -0.80 -18.06 -1.26
CA VAL A 64 -0.81 -18.99 -2.39
C VAL A 64 -2.18 -19.03 -3.07
N ALA A 65 -3.24 -18.77 -2.33
CA ALA A 65 -4.60 -18.82 -2.85
C ALA A 65 -5.04 -17.54 -3.56
N HIS A 66 -4.32 -16.44 -3.40
CA HIS A 66 -4.74 -15.16 -3.98
C HIS A 66 -4.23 -15.02 -5.41
N SER A 67 -5.15 -14.77 -6.34
CA SER A 67 -4.80 -14.66 -7.76
C SER A 67 -3.89 -13.48 -8.08
N GLY A 68 -3.89 -12.45 -7.23
CA GLY A 68 -3.01 -11.29 -7.40
C GLY A 68 -1.56 -11.55 -7.01
N VAL A 69 -1.29 -12.64 -6.30
CA VAL A 69 0.06 -13.01 -5.89
C VAL A 69 0.62 -14.00 -6.91
N ALA A 70 1.65 -13.57 -7.63
CA ALA A 70 2.29 -14.43 -8.64
C ALA A 70 3.16 -15.49 -7.98
N ASP A 71 3.87 -15.10 -6.92
CA ASP A 71 4.82 -15.98 -6.25
C ASP A 71 5.18 -15.39 -4.89
N PHE A 72 5.68 -16.21 -3.99
CA PHE A 72 6.27 -15.71 -2.76
C PHE A 72 7.31 -16.69 -2.22
N GLU A 73 8.27 -16.15 -1.48
CA GLU A 73 9.28 -16.93 -0.78
C GLU A 73 9.21 -16.59 0.69
N VAL A 74 9.31 -17.62 1.54
CA VAL A 74 9.42 -17.41 2.98
C VAL A 74 10.89 -17.12 3.28
N VAL A 75 11.19 -15.90 3.72
CA VAL A 75 12.58 -15.52 4.04
C VAL A 75 12.89 -15.76 5.50
N GLU A 76 11.87 -15.67 6.36
CA GLU A 76 11.95 -16.00 7.78
C GLU A 76 10.54 -16.37 8.23
N SER A 77 10.40 -16.80 9.48
CA SER A 77 9.08 -17.08 10.04
C SER A 77 8.19 -15.83 9.92
N ASN A 78 7.04 -15.98 9.28
CA ASN A 78 6.06 -14.90 9.08
C ASN A 78 6.64 -13.69 8.35
N ARG A 79 7.63 -13.92 7.49
CA ARG A 79 8.23 -12.87 6.67
C ARG A 79 8.42 -13.40 5.26
N TYR A 80 7.97 -12.62 4.27
CA TYR A 80 7.84 -13.11 2.90
C TYR A 80 8.35 -12.07 1.90
N HIS A 81 8.98 -12.56 0.85
CA HIS A 81 9.21 -11.79 -0.36
C HIS A 81 8.11 -12.17 -1.34
N VAL A 82 7.28 -11.22 -1.73
CA VAL A 82 6.13 -11.48 -2.59
C VAL A 82 6.31 -10.82 -3.94
N THR A 83 5.79 -11.47 -4.99
CA THR A 83 5.71 -10.90 -6.33
C THR A 83 4.23 -10.80 -6.68
N ILE A 84 3.81 -9.63 -7.13
CA ILE A 84 2.41 -9.31 -7.38
C ILE A 84 2.17 -9.24 -8.88
N ASN A 85 1.12 -9.90 -9.34
CA ASN A 85 0.70 -9.86 -10.74
C ASN A 85 0.23 -8.47 -11.14
N ALA A 86 0.35 -8.17 -12.42
CA ALA A 86 -0.29 -6.99 -12.99
C ALA A 86 -1.79 -7.07 -12.67
N GLY A 87 -2.35 -6.00 -12.12
CA GLY A 87 -3.74 -5.97 -11.72
C GLY A 87 -4.05 -6.62 -10.37
N GLY A 88 -3.04 -7.22 -9.72
CA GLY A 88 -3.23 -7.86 -8.41
C GLY A 88 -3.26 -6.90 -7.24
N GLY A 89 -3.06 -5.63 -7.50
CA GLY A 89 -2.92 -4.59 -6.49
C GLY A 89 -1.50 -4.07 -6.50
N GLY A 90 -1.13 -3.36 -5.48
CA GLY A 90 0.15 -2.69 -5.42
C GLY A 90 -0.12 -1.23 -5.17
N PHE A 91 0.49 -0.35 -5.94
CA PHE A 91 0.21 1.08 -5.79
C PHE A 91 -1.17 1.40 -6.34
N LEU A 92 -1.96 2.12 -5.55
CA LEU A 92 -3.26 2.58 -6.02
C LEU A 92 -3.08 3.64 -7.11
N LYS A 93 -4.02 3.67 -8.05
CA LYS A 93 -3.95 4.58 -9.19
C LYS A 93 -3.75 6.05 -8.81
N PRO A 94 -4.46 6.61 -7.82
CA PRO A 94 -4.22 7.99 -7.43
C PRO A 94 -2.78 8.26 -6.98
N LEU A 95 -2.16 7.32 -6.29
CA LEU A 95 -0.77 7.48 -5.85
C LEU A 95 0.17 7.51 -7.06
N LEU A 96 -0.05 6.62 -8.02
CA LEU A 96 0.79 6.57 -9.23
C LEU A 96 0.65 7.84 -10.04
N GLU A 97 -0.57 8.32 -10.23
CA GLU A 97 -0.82 9.51 -11.05
C GLU A 97 -0.22 10.77 -10.46
N LEU A 98 -0.28 10.89 -9.14
CA LEU A 98 0.26 12.06 -8.46
C LEU A 98 1.70 11.88 -8.02
N GLN A 99 2.27 10.71 -8.29
CA GLN A 99 3.66 10.38 -7.92
C GLN A 99 3.91 10.57 -6.43
N VAL A 100 2.96 10.06 -5.64
CA VAL A 100 3.05 10.09 -4.18
C VAL A 100 3.38 8.70 -3.68
N ILE A 101 4.44 8.59 -2.88
CA ILE A 101 4.88 7.30 -2.35
C ILE A 101 4.77 7.35 -0.83
N PRO A 102 3.92 6.50 -0.24
CA PRO A 102 3.84 6.43 1.22
C PRO A 102 5.15 5.96 1.82
N LYS A 103 5.45 6.42 3.02
CA LYS A 103 6.66 5.99 3.72
C LYS A 103 6.55 4.55 4.17
N THR A 104 7.62 3.79 4.01
CA THR A 104 7.73 2.43 4.52
C THR A 104 8.59 2.42 5.77
N PRO A 105 8.36 1.48 6.69
CA PRO A 105 7.31 0.46 6.64
C PRO A 105 5.94 1.05 6.97
N PHE A 106 4.89 0.38 6.53
CA PHE A 106 3.53 0.75 6.94
C PHE A 106 2.70 -0.51 7.15
N SER A 107 1.58 -0.36 7.83
CA SER A 107 0.78 -1.50 8.29
C SER A 107 -0.58 -1.55 7.66
N ILE A 108 -1.10 -2.76 7.53
CA ILE A 108 -2.44 -3.02 7.00
C ILE A 108 -3.15 -3.95 7.98
N ARG A 109 -4.39 -3.60 8.32
CA ARG A 109 -5.23 -4.43 9.18
C ARG A 109 -6.65 -4.41 8.65
N ASP A 110 -7.23 -5.58 8.47
CA ASP A 110 -8.63 -5.73 8.04
C ASP A 110 -8.99 -4.88 6.82
N GLY A 111 -8.08 -4.83 5.86
CA GLY A 111 -8.28 -4.09 4.61
C GLY A 111 -7.94 -2.61 4.66
N TRP A 112 -7.58 -2.07 5.81
CA TRP A 112 -7.22 -0.66 5.95
C TRP A 112 -5.71 -0.50 6.07
N VAL A 113 -5.14 0.32 5.19
CA VAL A 113 -3.72 0.65 5.22
C VAL A 113 -3.54 1.98 5.95
N ASP A 114 -2.49 2.05 6.75
CA ASP A 114 -2.15 3.24 7.54
C ASP A 114 -0.89 3.84 6.93
N TRP A 115 -1.05 4.94 6.21
CA TRP A 115 0.05 5.58 5.50
C TRP A 115 0.48 6.89 6.15
N ILE A 116 1.79 7.16 6.07
CA ILE A 116 2.33 8.50 6.26
C ILE A 116 2.80 8.97 4.90
N ILE A 117 2.27 10.09 4.45
CA ILE A 117 2.56 10.68 3.16
C ILE A 117 3.16 12.06 3.37
N GLU A 118 4.22 12.34 2.64
CA GLU A 118 4.87 13.65 2.68
C GLU A 118 4.86 14.25 1.28
N CYS A 119 4.19 15.38 1.13
CA CYS A 119 4.14 16.10 -0.15
C CYS A 119 3.64 17.52 0.12
N ASP A 120 3.62 18.35 -0.93
CA ASP A 120 3.10 19.70 -0.76
C ASP A 120 1.58 19.68 -0.58
N ARG A 121 1.05 20.81 -0.12
CA ARG A 121 -0.37 20.92 0.22
C ARG A 121 -1.28 20.68 -0.99
N ASP A 122 -0.89 21.19 -2.15
CA ASP A 122 -1.73 21.04 -3.34
C ASP A 122 -1.82 19.59 -3.77
N LYS A 123 -0.71 18.86 -3.69
CA LYS A 123 -0.69 17.44 -4.02
C LYS A 123 -1.52 16.64 -3.02
N MET A 124 -1.46 16.98 -1.73
CA MET A 124 -2.31 16.34 -0.72
C MET A 124 -3.79 16.55 -1.03
N ARG A 125 -4.17 17.78 -1.38
CA ARG A 125 -5.55 18.09 -1.73
C ARG A 125 -6.00 17.28 -2.95
N ASN A 126 -5.15 17.23 -3.98
CA ASN A 126 -5.46 16.48 -5.19
C ASN A 126 -5.60 14.99 -4.90
N LEU A 127 -4.79 14.44 -4.01
CA LEU A 127 -4.87 13.04 -3.63
C LEU A 127 -6.22 12.74 -2.97
N ILE A 128 -6.66 13.59 -2.04
CA ILE A 128 -7.94 13.42 -1.37
C ILE A 128 -9.08 13.51 -2.40
N GLU A 129 -9.02 14.46 -3.32
CA GLU A 129 -10.03 14.58 -4.36
C GLU A 129 -10.07 13.32 -5.24
N ARG A 130 -8.93 12.75 -5.56
CA ARG A 130 -8.88 11.52 -6.36
C ARG A 130 -9.48 10.33 -5.60
N PHE A 131 -9.24 10.23 -4.30
CA PHE A 131 -9.88 9.18 -3.51
C PHE A 131 -11.40 9.32 -3.54
N LYS A 132 -11.92 10.55 -3.44
CA LYS A 132 -13.37 10.80 -3.55
C LYS A 132 -13.90 10.40 -4.92
N GLU A 133 -13.22 10.80 -5.99
CA GLU A 133 -13.63 10.49 -7.35
C GLU A 133 -13.66 8.98 -7.62
N GLU A 134 -12.70 8.26 -7.05
CA GLU A 134 -12.58 6.81 -7.25
C GLU A 134 -13.42 6.02 -6.24
N ASN A 135 -14.13 6.70 -5.36
CA ASN A 135 -14.92 6.08 -4.28
C ASN A 135 -14.07 5.18 -3.37
N ILE A 136 -12.87 5.63 -3.06
CA ILE A 136 -11.97 4.93 -2.16
C ILE A 136 -12.15 5.50 -0.75
N PRO A 137 -12.65 4.71 0.21
CA PRO A 137 -12.85 5.20 1.58
C PRO A 137 -11.51 5.55 2.25
N TYR A 138 -11.51 6.65 2.96
CA TYR A 138 -10.33 7.07 3.71
C TYR A 138 -10.72 7.75 5.02
N ARG A 139 -9.77 7.80 5.95
CA ARG A 139 -9.92 8.50 7.24
C ARG A 139 -8.63 9.28 7.51
N LEU A 140 -8.77 10.51 7.91
CA LEU A 140 -7.64 11.34 8.29
C LEU A 140 -7.37 11.27 9.80
#